data_fab9601f77bd2702bdcff6ddfbbbd4a6
#
_entry.id   fab9601f77bd2702bdcff6ddfbbbd4a6
#
_cell.length_a   1.000
_cell.length_b   1.000
_cell.length_c   1.000
_cell.angle_alpha   90.00
_cell.angle_beta   90.00
_cell.angle_gamma   90.00
#
_symmetry.space_group_name_H-M   'P 1'
#
loop_
_entity.id
_entity.type
_entity.pdbx_description
1 polymer ?
#
loop_
_entity_poly.entity_id
_entity_poly.type
_entity_poly.pdbx_seq_one_letter_code
_entity_poly.pdbx_strand_id
1 'polypeptide(L)'
;MRIVTAAVMASTLALSTVSRAADVETGDNWHPTEGFAQRSVQSHMFDGINLTEHQRQQMRDLMXQARHDQPPVNVXEMEXMHRLVIAEKFDENAVRAQAEKMAQEQVARQVEMARVRNQMYNLLTPEQQAVLNQKHQQRMNQLRSVAQMQQSSPVTELSSSSTR
;
A
#
# COMPACT_ATOMS: atom_id res chain seq x y z
N MET A 1 44.37 -55.04 -18.92
CA MET A 1 43.52 -54.56 -17.84
C MET A 1 43.01 -53.21 -18.17
N ARG A 2 41.73 -53.17 -18.33
CA ARG A 2 41.12 -51.94 -18.76
C ARG A 2 40.24 -51.38 -17.66
N ILE A 3 40.56 -50.21 -17.22
CA ILE A 3 39.78 -49.53 -16.23
C ILE A 3 38.79 -48.64 -16.99
N VAL A 4 37.55 -49.00 -16.95
CA VAL A 4 36.51 -48.19 -17.55
C VAL A 4 36.05 -47.22 -16.49
N THR A 5 36.48 -46.03 -16.61
CA THR A 5 36.01 -44.96 -15.74
C THR A 5 34.71 -44.47 -16.31
N ALA A 6 33.65 -44.87 -15.71
CA ALA A 6 32.33 -44.33 -16.06
C ALA A 6 32.26 -42.94 -15.48
N ALA A 7 32.29 -41.97 -16.34
CA ALA A 7 32.06 -40.58 -15.91
C ALA A 7 30.58 -40.44 -15.69
N VAL A 8 30.21 -40.41 -14.45
CA VAL A 8 28.84 -40.06 -14.09
C VAL A 8 28.69 -38.57 -14.24
N MET A 9 28.11 -38.17 -15.30
CA MET A 9 27.71 -36.79 -15.47
C MET A 9 26.49 -36.56 -14.60
N ALA A 10 26.75 -36.06 -13.44
CA ALA A 10 25.67 -35.57 -12.61
C ALA A 10 25.20 -34.25 -13.22
N SER A 11 24.17 -34.34 -14.01
CA SER A 11 23.49 -33.14 -14.45
C SER A 11 22.73 -32.60 -13.27
N THR A 12 23.37 -31.69 -12.57
CA THR A 12 22.64 -30.90 -11.62
C THR A 12 21.76 -29.97 -12.41
N LEU A 13 20.57 -30.40 -12.64
CA LEU A 13 19.52 -29.49 -12.98
C LEU A 13 19.34 -28.57 -11.80
N ALA A 14 19.98 -27.45 -11.89
CA ALA A 14 19.65 -26.35 -11.02
C ALA A 14 18.25 -25.94 -11.43
N LEU A 15 17.30 -26.55 -10.82
CA LEU A 15 16.00 -25.99 -10.73
C LEU A 15 16.17 -24.70 -9.96
N SER A 16 16.43 -23.66 -10.67
CA SER A 16 16.12 -22.37 -10.15
C SER A 16 14.61 -22.36 -10.02
N THR A 17 14.17 -22.91 -8.94
CA THR A 17 12.92 -22.48 -8.41
C THR A 17 13.13 -21.01 -8.19
N VAL A 18 12.75 -20.26 -9.16
CA VAL A 18 12.24 -18.97 -8.85
C VAL A 18 11.12 -19.27 -7.90
N SER A 19 11.46 -19.28 -6.66
CA SER A 19 10.48 -18.97 -5.66
C SER A 19 10.07 -17.56 -6.01
N ARG A 20 9.23 -17.48 -6.93
CA ARG A 20 8.16 -16.57 -6.74
C ARG A 20 7.64 -17.05 -5.41
N ALA A 21 8.13 -16.43 -4.40
CA ALA A 21 7.34 -16.31 -3.23
C ALA A 21 6.06 -15.80 -3.82
N ALA A 22 5.26 -16.71 -4.21
CA ALA A 22 3.88 -16.39 -4.36
C ALA A 22 3.66 -15.70 -3.08
N ASP A 23 3.68 -14.42 -3.15
CA ASP A 23 2.98 -13.69 -2.17
C ASP A 23 1.72 -14.46 -2.08
N VAL A 24 1.72 -15.39 -1.22
CA VAL A 24 0.50 -15.88 -0.70
C VAL A 24 -0.02 -14.65 -0.04
N GLU A 25 -0.57 -13.87 -0.85
CA GLU A 25 -1.57 -12.94 -0.49
C GLU A 25 -2.58 -13.76 0.23
N THR A 26 -2.19 -14.20 1.42
CA THR A 26 -3.13 -14.77 2.33
C THR A 26 -4.05 -13.63 2.66
N GLY A 27 -5.09 -13.55 1.91
CA GLY A 27 -6.32 -12.99 2.37
C GLY A 27 -6.32 -11.55 2.88
N ASP A 28 -5.15 -10.92 2.91
CA ASP A 28 -5.10 -9.54 3.35
C ASP A 28 -5.44 -8.56 2.23
N ASN A 29 -6.11 -9.05 1.23
CA ASN A 29 -6.76 -8.25 0.22
C ASN A 29 -7.97 -7.51 0.80
N TRP A 30 -7.95 -7.32 2.10
CA TRP A 30 -8.97 -6.56 2.80
C TRP A 30 -8.69 -5.07 2.76
N HIS A 31 -7.69 -4.65 1.99
CA HIS A 31 -7.47 -3.24 1.81
C HIS A 31 -8.44 -2.74 0.76
N PRO A 32 -9.38 -1.92 1.14
CA PRO A 32 -10.21 -1.30 0.13
C PRO A 32 -9.31 -0.65 -0.90
N THR A 33 -9.59 -0.90 -2.15
CA THR A 33 -8.85 -0.32 -3.25
C THR A 33 -8.70 1.19 -3.09
N GLU A 34 -9.68 1.79 -2.45
CA GLU A 34 -9.67 3.22 -2.17
C GLU A 34 -8.52 3.63 -1.26
N GLY A 35 -8.24 2.83 -0.23
CA GLY A 35 -7.14 3.15 0.68
C GLY A 35 -5.80 3.07 0.01
N PHE A 36 -5.60 2.08 -0.85
CA PHE A 36 -4.36 1.95 -1.60
C PHE A 36 -4.19 3.10 -2.58
N ALA A 37 -5.24 3.44 -3.32
CA ALA A 37 -5.19 4.54 -4.27
C ALA A 37 -4.89 5.87 -3.57
N GLN A 38 -5.50 6.08 -2.42
CA GLN A 38 -5.28 7.31 -1.65
C GLN A 38 -3.83 7.40 -1.17
N ARG A 39 -3.27 6.31 -0.67
CA ARG A 39 -1.87 6.28 -0.25
C ARG A 39 -0.94 6.55 -1.41
N SER A 40 -1.22 5.94 -2.55
CA SER A 40 -0.40 6.12 -3.75
C SER A 40 -0.40 7.58 -4.20
N VAL A 41 -1.57 8.19 -4.26
CA VAL A 41 -1.69 9.61 -4.62
C VAL A 41 -0.90 10.47 -3.66
N GLN A 42 -1.04 10.22 -2.35
CA GLN A 42 -0.36 11.03 -1.35
C GLN A 42 1.16 10.85 -1.39
N SER A 43 1.64 9.62 -1.59
CA SER A 43 3.08 9.35 -1.60
C SER A 43 3.76 9.94 -2.83
N HIS A 44 3.02 10.15 -3.92
CA HIS A 44 3.56 10.68 -5.16
C HIS A 44 3.19 12.14 -5.42
N MET A 45 2.70 12.83 -4.39
CA MET A 45 2.18 14.18 -4.54
C MET A 45 3.18 15.15 -5.19
N PHE A 46 4.46 15.02 -4.85
CA PHE A 46 5.48 15.95 -5.33
C PHE A 46 6.33 15.37 -6.47
N ASP A 47 5.99 14.19 -6.97
CA ASP A 47 6.73 13.58 -8.07
C ASP A 47 6.58 14.43 -9.32
N GLY A 48 7.71 14.62 -10.01
CA GLY A 48 7.72 15.35 -11.26
C GLY A 48 7.72 16.87 -11.09
N ILE A 49 7.77 17.36 -9.87
CA ILE A 49 7.92 18.78 -9.62
C ILE A 49 9.41 19.09 -9.58
N ASN A 50 9.82 20.11 -10.33
CA ASN A 50 11.22 20.48 -10.41
C ASN A 50 11.58 21.34 -9.22
N LEU A 51 12.05 20.69 -8.15
CA LEU A 51 12.37 21.34 -6.88
C LEU A 51 13.80 21.84 -6.89
N THR A 52 14.03 23.01 -6.27
CA THR A 52 15.39 23.47 -5.99
C THR A 52 15.99 22.62 -4.87
N GLU A 53 17.31 22.63 -4.76
CA GLU A 53 17.98 21.91 -3.68
C GLU A 53 17.57 22.45 -2.32
N HIS A 54 17.36 23.75 -2.21
CA HIS A 54 16.90 24.36 -0.98
C HIS A 54 15.50 23.83 -0.60
N GLN A 55 14.59 23.75 -1.56
CA GLN A 55 13.25 23.18 -1.33
C GLN A 55 13.33 21.73 -0.90
N ARG A 56 14.19 20.94 -1.56
CA ARG A 56 14.37 19.54 -1.18
C ARG A 56 14.84 19.41 0.26
N GLN A 57 15.79 20.25 0.66
CA GLN A 57 16.29 20.23 2.03
C GLN A 57 15.20 20.60 3.02
N GLN A 58 14.41 21.62 2.71
CA GLN A 58 13.29 22.03 3.57
C GLN A 58 12.28 20.90 3.72
N MET A 59 11.98 20.20 2.63
CA MET A 59 11.04 19.07 2.68
C MET A 59 11.58 17.90 3.51
N ARG A 60 12.88 17.62 3.37
CA ARG A 60 13.50 16.58 4.21
C ARG A 60 13.40 16.94 5.68
N ASP A 61 13.63 18.22 6.02
CA ASP A 61 13.54 18.67 7.40
C ASP A 61 12.12 18.51 7.95
N LEU A 62 11.10 18.85 7.15
CA LEU A 62 9.71 18.65 7.55
C LEU A 62 9.39 17.19 7.78
N MET A 63 9.87 16.31 6.96
CA MET A 63 9.65 14.87 7.14
C MET A 63 10.36 14.32 8.38
N UNK A 64 11.21 14.86 8.50
CA UNK A 64 11.87 14.50 9.53
C UNK A 64 11.30 14.80 10.73
N GLN A 65 10.98 15.90 10.93
CA GLN A 65 10.25 16.34 12.10
C GLN A 65 8.95 15.57 12.26
N ALA A 66 8.26 15.34 11.17
CA ALA A 66 7.01 14.58 11.18
C ALA A 66 7.22 13.16 11.72
N ARG A 67 8.28 12.50 11.31
CA ARG A 67 8.59 11.15 11.82
C ARG A 67 8.88 11.17 13.31
N HIS A 68 9.59 12.18 13.76
CA HIS A 68 9.91 12.34 15.18
C HIS A 68 8.63 12.54 16.01
N ASP A 69 7.67 13.28 15.47
CA ASP A 69 6.45 13.63 16.19
C ASP A 69 5.37 12.55 16.10
N GLN A 70 5.51 11.58 15.20
CA GLN A 70 4.54 10.49 15.08
C GLN A 70 4.68 9.51 16.25
N PRO A 71 3.56 9.07 16.83
CA PRO A 71 3.63 8.04 17.85
C PRO A 71 4.13 6.74 17.25
N PRO A 72 4.87 5.93 18.03
CA PRO A 72 5.33 4.63 17.52
C PRO A 72 4.15 3.69 17.26
N VAL A 73 4.40 2.66 16.47
CA VAL A 73 3.43 1.60 16.21
C VAL A 73 2.99 0.99 17.54
N ASN A 74 1.69 0.86 17.75
CA ASN A 74 1.15 0.36 19.01
C ASN A 74 0.97 -1.14 18.92
N VAL A 75 2.00 -1.86 19.33
CA VAL A 75 2.02 -3.32 19.34
C VAL A 75 0.93 -3.88 20.23
N UNK A 76 0.51 -3.25 21.07
CA UNK A 76 -0.45 -3.61 21.89
C UNK A 76 -1.71 -3.79 21.31
N GLU A 77 -1.89 -2.73 20.67
CA GLU A 77 -3.19 -2.71 20.00
C GLU A 77 -3.27 -3.81 18.93
N MET A 78 -2.21 -4.08 18.25
CA MET A 78 -2.18 -5.14 17.26
C MET A 78 -2.42 -6.50 17.91
N GLU A 79 -1.82 -6.71 19.05
CA GLU A 79 -2.04 -7.94 19.80
C GLU A 79 -3.45 -8.07 20.34
N UNK A 80 -4.02 -7.01 20.59
CA UNK A 80 -5.27 -7.01 21.01
C UNK A 80 -6.14 -7.51 20.05
N MET A 81 -6.03 -6.92 18.93
CA MET A 81 -6.88 -7.35 17.83
C MET A 81 -6.65 -8.83 17.51
N HIS A 82 -5.41 -9.25 17.49
CA HIS A 82 -5.11 -10.65 17.20
C HIS A 82 -5.82 -11.61 18.16
N ARG A 83 -5.80 -11.31 19.46
CA ARG A 83 -6.47 -12.16 20.44
C ARG A 83 -7.97 -12.25 20.17
N LEU A 84 -8.57 -11.15 19.73
CA LEU A 84 -9.99 -11.15 19.39
C LEU A 84 -10.28 -12.01 18.17
N VAL A 85 -9.35 -12.01 17.20
CA VAL A 85 -9.50 -12.79 15.97
C VAL A 85 -9.38 -14.29 16.26
N ILE A 86 -8.47 -14.70 17.15
CA ILE A 86 -8.24 -16.12 17.43
C ILE A 86 -9.15 -16.65 18.54
N ALA A 87 -10.01 -15.84 19.12
CA ALA A 87 -10.93 -16.28 20.16
C ALA A 87 -11.88 -17.35 19.62
N GLU A 88 -12.25 -18.29 20.48
CA GLU A 88 -13.14 -19.37 20.08
C GLU A 88 -14.48 -18.85 19.57
N LYS A 89 -14.99 -17.79 20.20
CA LYS A 89 -16.23 -17.15 19.76
C LYS A 89 -15.92 -15.73 19.30
N PHE A 90 -16.42 -15.39 18.13
CA PHE A 90 -16.25 -14.05 17.58
C PHE A 90 -17.13 -13.07 18.34
N ASP A 91 -16.52 -12.08 18.94
CA ASP A 91 -17.23 -11.01 19.67
C ASP A 91 -17.16 -9.75 18.82
N GLU A 92 -18.23 -9.53 18.07
CA GLU A 92 -18.28 -8.39 17.15
C GLU A 92 -18.12 -7.06 17.87
N ASN A 93 -18.76 -6.92 19.03
CA ASN A 93 -18.70 -5.65 19.77
C ASN A 93 -17.30 -5.35 20.26
N ALA A 94 -16.58 -6.36 20.74
CA ALA A 94 -15.19 -6.18 21.19
C ALA A 94 -14.28 -5.86 20.01
N VAL A 95 -14.47 -6.53 18.88
CA VAL A 95 -13.70 -6.26 17.67
C VAL A 95 -13.95 -4.84 17.18
N ARG A 96 -15.21 -4.43 17.16
CA ARG A 96 -15.58 -3.08 16.72
C ARG A 96 -14.93 -2.02 17.61
N ALA A 97 -14.99 -2.20 18.93
CA ALA A 97 -14.38 -1.26 19.88
C ALA A 97 -12.87 -1.16 19.66
N GLN A 98 -12.21 -2.30 19.45
CA GLN A 98 -10.77 -2.33 19.20
C GLN A 98 -10.43 -1.64 17.86
N ALA A 99 -11.24 -1.91 16.84
CA ALA A 99 -11.03 -1.29 15.52
C ALA A 99 -11.20 0.23 15.61
N GLU A 100 -12.19 0.70 16.34
CA GLU A 100 -12.41 2.14 16.52
C GLU A 100 -11.23 2.79 17.22
N LYS A 101 -10.69 2.13 18.24
CA LYS A 101 -9.52 2.63 18.96
C LYS A 101 -8.32 2.76 18.03
N MET A 102 -8.07 1.74 17.20
CA MET A 102 -6.98 1.75 16.22
C MET A 102 -7.22 2.82 15.15
N ALA A 103 -8.48 3.01 14.77
CA ALA A 103 -8.84 4.01 13.76
C ALA A 103 -8.57 5.43 14.26
N GLN A 104 -8.77 5.71 15.54
CA GLN A 104 -8.48 7.02 16.10
C GLN A 104 -7.00 7.37 15.95
N GLU A 105 -6.11 6.41 16.19
CA GLU A 105 -4.68 6.62 15.99
C GLU A 105 -4.36 6.86 14.53
N GLN A 106 -5.01 6.14 13.63
CA GLN A 106 -4.83 6.31 12.19
C GLN A 106 -5.28 7.70 11.75
N VAL A 107 -6.39 8.19 12.28
CA VAL A 107 -6.88 9.55 11.99
C VAL A 107 -5.83 10.57 12.42
N ALA A 108 -5.27 10.42 13.60
CA ALA A 108 -4.25 11.36 14.09
C ALA A 108 -3.04 11.38 13.18
N ARG A 109 -2.59 10.21 12.72
CA ARG A 109 -1.46 10.14 11.78
C ARG A 109 -1.78 10.79 10.45
N GLN A 110 -3.00 10.58 9.94
CA GLN A 110 -3.40 11.19 8.66
C GLN A 110 -3.48 12.70 8.76
N VAL A 111 -3.98 13.22 9.86
CA VAL A 111 -4.04 14.67 10.08
C VAL A 111 -2.63 15.26 10.10
N GLU A 112 -1.71 14.62 10.80
CA GLU A 112 -0.34 15.11 10.88
C GLU A 112 0.34 15.07 9.51
N MET A 113 0.15 14.00 8.77
CA MET A 113 0.74 13.92 7.42
C MET A 113 0.13 14.94 6.47
N ALA A 114 -1.16 15.21 6.61
CA ALA A 114 -1.80 16.26 5.81
C ALA A 114 -1.22 17.63 6.15
N ARG A 115 -0.96 17.87 7.42
CA ARG A 115 -0.33 19.13 7.86
C ARG A 115 1.05 19.29 7.21
N VAL A 116 1.86 18.24 7.23
CA VAL A 116 3.20 18.24 6.65
C VAL A 116 3.13 18.50 5.13
N ARG A 117 2.21 17.81 4.44
CA ARG A 117 2.03 18.02 3.00
C ARG A 117 1.58 19.44 2.68
N ASN A 118 0.74 20.01 3.53
CA ASN A 118 0.33 21.41 3.37
C ASN A 118 1.54 22.33 3.50
N GLN A 119 2.39 22.10 4.49
CA GLN A 119 3.61 22.89 4.66
C GLN A 119 4.53 22.74 3.45
N MET A 120 4.67 21.53 2.92
CA MET A 120 5.48 21.29 1.73
C MET A 120 4.92 22.01 0.51
N TYR A 121 3.61 21.97 0.34
CA TYR A 121 2.94 22.64 -0.79
C TYR A 121 3.20 24.14 -0.73
N ASN A 122 3.20 24.70 0.46
CA ASN A 122 3.39 26.13 0.64
C ASN A 122 4.86 26.56 0.47
N LEU A 123 5.79 25.61 0.39
CA LEU A 123 7.17 25.92 0.00
C LEU A 123 7.33 26.09 -1.51
N LEU A 124 6.35 25.64 -2.29
CA LEU A 124 6.42 25.69 -3.75
C LEU A 124 6.13 27.10 -4.27
N THR A 125 6.74 27.43 -5.39
CA THR A 125 6.37 28.65 -6.13
C THR A 125 4.98 28.49 -6.75
N PRO A 126 4.31 29.58 -7.11
CA PRO A 126 3.01 29.46 -7.79
C PRO A 126 3.07 28.61 -9.05
N GLU A 127 4.16 28.70 -9.81
CA GLU A 127 4.35 27.90 -11.02
C GLU A 127 4.44 26.41 -10.69
N GLN A 128 5.20 26.07 -9.64
CA GLN A 128 5.31 24.68 -9.19
C GLN A 128 3.98 24.17 -8.67
N GLN A 129 3.24 25.00 -7.95
CA GLN A 129 1.89 24.65 -7.46
C GLN A 129 0.94 24.33 -8.63
N ALA A 130 1.01 25.15 -9.69
CA ALA A 130 0.17 24.92 -10.86
C ALA A 130 0.50 23.57 -11.52
N VAL A 131 1.79 23.24 -11.65
CA VAL A 131 2.21 21.94 -12.21
C VAL A 131 1.71 20.80 -11.34
N LEU A 132 1.86 20.94 -10.02
CA LEU A 132 1.41 19.92 -9.07
C LEU A 132 -0.09 19.67 -9.22
N ASN A 133 -0.86 20.73 -9.27
CA ASN A 133 -2.33 20.63 -9.37
C ASN A 133 -2.74 20.01 -10.68
N GLN A 134 -2.06 20.32 -11.79
CA GLN A 134 -2.34 19.73 -13.08
C GLN A 134 -2.05 18.23 -13.08
N LYS A 135 -0.90 17.82 -12.53
CA LYS A 135 -0.56 16.41 -12.43
C LYS A 135 -1.53 15.64 -11.54
N HIS A 136 -1.97 16.27 -10.46
CA HIS A 136 -2.96 15.66 -9.57
C HIS A 136 -4.27 15.42 -10.34
N GLN A 137 -4.70 16.41 -11.12
CA GLN A 137 -5.94 16.28 -11.89
C GLN A 137 -5.83 15.14 -12.90
N GLN A 138 -4.68 15.00 -13.55
CA GLN A 138 -4.44 13.91 -14.49
C GLN A 138 -4.52 12.55 -13.79
N ARG A 139 -3.91 12.44 -12.62
CA ARG A 139 -3.96 11.18 -11.85
C ARG A 139 -5.40 10.85 -11.44
N MET A 140 -6.16 11.85 -11.00
CA MET A 140 -7.55 11.65 -10.62
C MET A 140 -8.38 11.17 -11.81
N ASN A 141 -8.16 11.74 -12.99
CA ASN A 141 -8.87 11.32 -14.19
C ASN A 141 -8.54 9.87 -14.54
N GLN A 142 -7.26 9.48 -14.42
CA GLN A 142 -6.86 8.09 -14.66
C GLN A 142 -7.53 7.14 -13.66
N LEU A 143 -7.59 7.52 -12.39
CA LEU A 143 -8.21 6.68 -11.37
C LEU A 143 -9.72 6.55 -11.62
N ARG A 144 -10.38 7.63 -12.03
CA ARG A 144 -11.81 7.57 -12.38
C ARG A 144 -12.04 6.62 -13.54
N SER A 145 -11.17 6.66 -14.55
CA SER A 145 -11.30 5.76 -15.70
C SER A 145 -11.15 4.29 -15.29
N VAL A 146 -10.17 4.00 -14.44
CA VAL A 146 -9.95 2.63 -13.93
C VAL A 146 -11.18 2.17 -13.12
N ALA A 147 -11.69 3.05 -12.25
CA ALA A 147 -12.86 2.71 -11.43
C ALA A 147 -14.08 2.42 -12.30
N GLN A 148 -14.27 3.21 -13.37
CA GLN A 148 -15.37 2.99 -14.30
C GLN A 148 -15.24 1.66 -15.03
N MET A 149 -14.02 1.30 -15.45
CA MET A 149 -13.78 0.03 -16.11
C MET A 149 -14.06 -1.15 -15.17
N GLN A 150 -13.71 -1.03 -13.90
CA GLN A 150 -13.98 -2.08 -12.91
C GLN A 150 -15.48 -2.26 -12.69
N GLN A 151 -16.24 -1.16 -12.69
CA GLN A 151 -17.68 -1.22 -12.50
C GLN A 151 -18.42 -1.77 -13.73
N SER A 152 -17.87 -1.52 -14.92
CA SER A 152 -18.51 -1.95 -16.16
C SER A 152 -18.07 -3.34 -16.63
N SER A 153 -17.13 -3.98 -15.96
CA SER A 153 -16.74 -5.34 -16.29
C SER A 153 -17.93 -6.27 -16.06
N PRO A 154 -18.39 -6.97 -17.08
CA PRO A 154 -19.49 -7.89 -16.88
C PRO A 154 -19.04 -8.99 -15.93
N VAL A 155 -19.80 -9.16 -14.88
CA VAL A 155 -19.69 -10.37 -14.09
C VAL A 155 -20.03 -11.50 -15.04
N THR A 156 -19.03 -12.24 -15.44
CA THR A 156 -19.26 -13.43 -16.22
C THR A 156 -20.05 -14.37 -15.32
N GLU A 157 -21.35 -14.33 -15.46
CA GLU A 157 -22.18 -15.33 -14.85
C GLU A 157 -21.76 -16.65 -15.46
N LEU A 158 -20.99 -17.38 -14.71
CA LEU A 158 -20.86 -18.79 -14.98
C LEU A 158 -22.23 -19.39 -14.71
N SER A 159 -23.11 -19.19 -15.65
CA SER A 159 -24.33 -19.96 -15.63
C SER A 159 -23.92 -21.38 -15.78
N SER A 160 -23.91 -22.08 -14.68
CA SER A 160 -23.81 -23.50 -14.70
C SER A 160 -25.04 -23.99 -15.48
N SER A 161 -24.83 -24.26 -16.73
CA SER A 161 -25.82 -25.02 -17.47
C SER A 161 -25.82 -26.40 -16.86
N SER A 162 -26.71 -26.59 -15.94
CA SER A 162 -27.02 -27.91 -15.46
C SER A 162 -27.73 -28.62 -16.59
N THR A 163 -26.96 -29.35 -17.35
CA THR A 163 -27.55 -30.27 -18.31
C THR A 163 -27.85 -31.54 -17.58
N ARG A 164 -28.99 -32.04 -17.83
CA ARG A 164 -29.49 -33.31 -17.35
C ARG A 164 -28.45 -34.44 -17.47
#